data_f165c6014d1eab7dbbc438c302bf02af
#
_entry.id   f165c6014d1eab7dbbc438c302bf02af
#
_cell.length_a   1.000
_cell.length_b   1.000
_cell.length_c   1.000
_cell.angle_alpha   90.00
_cell.angle_beta   90.00
_cell.angle_gamma   90.00
#
_symmetry.space_group_name_H-M   'P 1'
#
loop_
_entity.id
_entity.type
_entity.pdbx_description
1 polymer ?
#
loop_
_entity_poly.entity_id
_entity_poly.type
_entity_poly.pdbx_seq_one_letter_code
_entity_poly.pdbx_strand_id
1 'polypeptide(L)'
;MGLSGKLQRMKRHIVREETKEMIEKPVVQQLDFPHMDEWEKAGAKPYVLGDQWCLIREASYPLSFQHGKHQFSEVKKAVAKWNEWEGTHPLSAKGLAASDLFFFDTETTGLGGGAGNTIFLLGYARIKEEEVVVRQHFLPAPGNEVALYSSFLEKVDYTTLVTYNGKSFDWPQVKTRHTLVREHVPKLPSFGHFDLYHASRRLWKHSMESVKLVNVEKEKLDIARVEDIPGYLAPMIYFDFVERKHPEGVLKVMEHNERDILTLITLYTHISFHLLQEGNHYTSRERLEVAKWLSAVGEKKLSAGAYQELVDEQHEEVQTTASHALASHFKREKEWDQAVNLWKRVCEKGKLPERIEAHIELSKYYEHQRKCYGQALHHAEEAHRLHNNTSKRMEEDLIKRKKRLERKMGV
;
A
#
# COMPACT_ATOMS: atom_id res chain seq x y z
N MET A 1 24.56 25.82 -50.18
CA MET A 1 24.82 24.38 -50.00
C MET A 1 24.12 23.91 -48.73
N GLY A 2 23.07 23.13 -48.92
CA GLY A 2 22.07 22.85 -47.86
C GLY A 2 22.51 21.80 -46.84
N LEU A 3 21.85 21.82 -45.67
CA LEU A 3 21.99 20.89 -44.54
C LEU A 3 21.94 19.39 -44.96
N SER A 4 21.28 19.07 -46.09
CA SER A 4 21.16 17.70 -46.61
C SER A 4 22.50 17.05 -46.98
N GLY A 5 23.47 17.82 -47.50
CA GLY A 5 24.80 17.33 -47.86
C GLY A 5 25.72 17.01 -46.67
N LYS A 6 25.52 17.66 -45.51
CA LYS A 6 26.24 17.34 -44.28
C LYS A 6 25.72 16.07 -43.58
N LEU A 7 24.43 15.84 -43.62
CA LEU A 7 23.81 14.63 -43.06
C LEU A 7 24.17 13.37 -43.87
N GLN A 8 24.30 13.46 -45.18
CA GLN A 8 24.74 12.32 -46.01
C GLN A 8 26.21 11.95 -45.80
N ARG A 9 27.10 12.91 -45.47
CA ARG A 9 28.50 12.61 -45.13
C ARG A 9 28.64 11.98 -43.74
N MET A 10 27.79 12.34 -42.78
CA MET A 10 27.79 11.69 -41.44
C MET A 10 27.24 10.26 -41.48
N LYS A 11 26.32 9.92 -42.38
CA LYS A 11 25.83 8.53 -42.52
C LYS A 11 26.90 7.53 -42.94
N ARG A 12 28.00 7.95 -43.58
CA ARG A 12 29.09 7.07 -43.99
C ARG A 12 30.06 6.67 -42.84
N HIS A 13 29.95 7.28 -41.69
CA HIS A 13 30.77 6.96 -40.48
C HIS A 13 29.98 6.26 -39.38
N ILE A 14 28.70 5.95 -39.62
CA ILE A 14 27.93 5.07 -38.73
C ILE A 14 27.99 3.68 -39.36
N VAL A 15 29.10 3.01 -39.20
CA VAL A 15 29.18 1.56 -39.33
C VAL A 15 28.42 1.00 -38.11
N ARG A 16 27.22 0.51 -38.35
CA ARG A 16 26.60 -0.42 -37.40
C ARG A 16 27.37 -1.73 -37.54
N GLU A 17 28.35 -1.90 -36.70
CA GLU A 17 28.79 -3.24 -36.32
C GLU A 17 27.67 -3.88 -35.52
N GLU A 18 26.86 -4.69 -36.19
CA GLU A 18 26.11 -5.74 -35.53
C GLU A 18 27.13 -6.81 -35.07
N THR A 19 27.88 -6.53 -34.06
CA THR A 19 28.55 -7.57 -33.27
C THR A 19 27.43 -8.29 -32.52
N LYS A 20 26.92 -9.38 -33.10
CA LYS A 20 26.45 -10.49 -32.29
C LYS A 20 27.67 -11.03 -31.54
N GLU A 21 28.00 -10.41 -30.44
CA GLU A 21 28.79 -11.07 -29.42
C GLU A 21 27.92 -12.23 -28.94
N MET A 22 28.28 -13.43 -29.38
CA MET A 22 27.90 -14.66 -28.70
C MET A 22 28.47 -14.50 -27.28
N ILE A 23 27.56 -14.21 -26.32
CA ILE A 23 27.91 -14.29 -24.91
C ILE A 23 28.31 -15.75 -24.68
N GLU A 24 29.60 -16.01 -24.67
CA GLU A 24 30.13 -17.29 -24.21
C GLU A 24 29.56 -17.51 -22.82
N LYS A 25 28.92 -18.66 -22.63
CA LYS A 25 28.48 -19.05 -21.30
C LYS A 25 29.70 -18.96 -20.38
N PRO A 26 29.67 -18.19 -19.31
CA PRO A 26 30.84 -18.03 -18.44
C PRO A 26 31.27 -19.43 -18.00
N VAL A 27 32.55 -19.72 -18.20
CA VAL A 27 33.22 -20.87 -17.57
C VAL A 27 32.99 -20.66 -16.06
N VAL A 28 32.25 -21.57 -15.44
CA VAL A 28 32.04 -21.57 -14.00
C VAL A 28 33.40 -21.77 -13.37
N GLN A 29 34.14 -20.68 -13.13
CA GLN A 29 35.26 -20.72 -12.22
C GLN A 29 34.70 -21.19 -10.90
N GLN A 30 35.28 -22.24 -10.36
CA GLN A 30 34.91 -22.78 -9.07
C GLN A 30 35.16 -21.66 -8.06
N LEU A 31 34.08 -20.97 -7.68
CA LEU A 31 34.13 -19.89 -6.69
C LEU A 31 34.52 -20.54 -5.37
N ASP A 32 35.75 -20.29 -4.94
CA ASP A 32 36.22 -20.70 -3.62
C ASP A 32 35.61 -19.74 -2.57
N PHE A 33 34.30 -19.96 -2.33
CA PHE A 33 33.56 -19.17 -1.34
C PHE A 33 33.31 -20.02 -0.10
N PRO A 34 33.67 -19.54 1.07
CA PRO A 34 33.52 -20.30 2.31
C PRO A 34 32.06 -20.72 2.53
N HIS A 35 31.87 -21.93 3.02
CA HIS A 35 30.56 -22.48 3.40
C HIS A 35 29.57 -22.65 2.24
N MET A 36 30.04 -22.91 1.00
CA MET A 36 29.14 -23.10 -0.15
C MET A 36 28.14 -24.24 0.07
N ASP A 37 28.51 -25.29 0.77
CA ASP A 37 27.65 -26.41 1.12
C ASP A 37 26.48 -26.00 2.03
N GLU A 38 26.68 -25.03 2.91
CA GLU A 38 25.62 -24.45 3.76
C GLU A 38 24.66 -23.58 2.93
N TRP A 39 25.21 -22.78 2.00
CA TRP A 39 24.40 -21.98 1.06
C TRP A 39 23.55 -22.85 0.14
N GLU A 40 24.14 -23.92 -0.42
CA GLU A 40 23.43 -24.85 -1.29
C GLU A 40 22.32 -25.61 -0.54
N LYS A 41 22.58 -26.03 0.71
CA LYS A 41 21.55 -26.63 1.60
C LYS A 41 20.40 -25.67 1.86
N ALA A 42 20.70 -24.38 1.97
CA ALA A 42 19.68 -23.32 2.12
C ALA A 42 18.97 -22.96 0.80
N GLY A 43 19.29 -23.62 -0.32
CA GLY A 43 18.71 -23.37 -1.63
C GLY A 43 19.32 -22.19 -2.37
N ALA A 44 20.46 -21.68 -1.92
CA ALA A 44 21.15 -20.56 -2.57
C ALA A 44 22.17 -21.07 -3.58
N LYS A 45 22.27 -20.40 -4.73
CA LYS A 45 23.19 -20.69 -5.82
C LYS A 45 23.92 -19.42 -6.27
N PRO A 46 25.18 -19.52 -6.66
CA PRO A 46 25.91 -18.38 -7.17
C PRO A 46 25.41 -17.97 -8.58
N TYR A 47 25.31 -16.67 -8.80
CA TYR A 47 25.15 -16.03 -10.10
C TYR A 47 26.40 -15.21 -10.38
N VAL A 48 27.12 -15.53 -11.45
CA VAL A 48 28.40 -14.92 -11.80
C VAL A 48 28.24 -14.06 -13.05
N LEU A 49 28.77 -12.85 -13.01
CA LEU A 49 28.80 -11.89 -14.11
C LEU A 49 30.18 -11.23 -14.19
N GLY A 50 31.02 -11.69 -15.10
CA GLY A 50 32.41 -11.25 -15.18
C GLY A 50 33.18 -11.59 -13.91
N ASP A 51 33.71 -10.59 -13.24
CA ASP A 51 34.44 -10.67 -11.98
C ASP A 51 33.53 -10.48 -10.74
N GLN A 52 32.25 -10.18 -10.96
CA GLN A 52 31.27 -9.98 -9.90
C GLN A 52 30.31 -11.18 -9.76
N TRP A 53 29.71 -11.31 -8.60
CA TRP A 53 28.77 -12.38 -8.33
C TRP A 53 27.83 -12.03 -7.18
N CYS A 54 26.69 -12.73 -7.15
CA CYS A 54 25.76 -12.69 -6.02
C CYS A 54 25.22 -14.09 -5.74
N LEU A 55 24.51 -14.27 -4.64
CA LEU A 55 23.79 -15.51 -4.35
C LEU A 55 22.30 -15.33 -4.64
N ILE A 56 21.70 -16.32 -5.29
CA ILE A 56 20.28 -16.37 -5.54
C ILE A 56 19.71 -17.55 -4.78
N ARG A 57 18.74 -17.29 -3.88
CA ARG A 57 17.97 -18.29 -3.19
C ARG A 57 16.55 -18.32 -3.73
N GLU A 58 16.02 -19.51 -3.99
CA GLU A 58 14.62 -19.71 -4.38
C GLU A 58 13.92 -20.65 -3.40
N ALA A 59 12.68 -20.28 -3.02
CA ALA A 59 11.78 -21.11 -2.26
C ALA A 59 10.41 -21.11 -2.94
N SER A 60 9.73 -22.26 -2.95
CA SER A 60 8.42 -22.41 -3.57
C SER A 60 7.40 -22.90 -2.55
N TYR A 61 6.19 -22.35 -2.65
CA TYR A 61 5.06 -22.69 -1.80
C TYR A 61 3.86 -23.05 -2.67
N PRO A 62 3.16 -24.17 -2.41
CA PRO A 62 1.96 -24.50 -3.16
C PRO A 62 0.87 -23.42 -2.92
N LEU A 63 0.02 -23.17 -3.90
CA LEU A 63 -1.08 -22.22 -3.75
C LEU A 63 -2.06 -22.58 -2.63
N SER A 64 -2.11 -23.86 -2.24
CA SER A 64 -2.89 -24.33 -1.09
C SER A 64 -2.24 -24.06 0.27
N PHE A 65 -1.02 -23.51 0.30
CA PHE A 65 -0.34 -23.18 1.55
C PHE A 65 -1.14 -22.15 2.34
N GLN A 66 -1.45 -22.52 3.60
CA GLN A 66 -2.16 -21.64 4.53
C GLN A 66 -1.17 -20.70 5.20
N HIS A 67 -1.32 -19.39 4.98
CA HIS A 67 -0.50 -18.37 5.61
C HIS A 67 -1.40 -17.42 6.41
N GLY A 68 -1.47 -17.63 7.70
CA GLY A 68 -2.42 -16.95 8.57
C GLY A 68 -3.87 -17.25 8.15
N LYS A 69 -4.69 -16.23 7.97
CA LYS A 69 -6.12 -16.35 7.61
C LYS A 69 -6.38 -16.82 6.18
N HIS A 70 -5.40 -16.72 5.27
CA HIS A 70 -5.61 -16.93 3.85
C HIS A 70 -4.70 -18.02 3.28
N GLN A 71 -5.21 -18.74 2.29
CA GLN A 71 -4.37 -19.53 1.39
C GLN A 71 -3.81 -18.63 0.29
N PHE A 72 -2.64 -18.96 -0.21
CA PHE A 72 -2.05 -18.17 -1.32
C PHE A 72 -2.89 -18.18 -2.60
N SER A 73 -3.68 -19.23 -2.83
CA SER A 73 -4.65 -19.27 -3.95
C SER A 73 -5.67 -18.13 -3.92
N GLU A 74 -5.96 -17.58 -2.76
CA GLU A 74 -6.98 -16.55 -2.59
C GLU A 74 -6.58 -15.21 -3.21
N VAL A 75 -5.28 -14.96 -3.43
CA VAL A 75 -4.84 -13.76 -4.16
C VAL A 75 -5.38 -13.75 -5.59
N LYS A 76 -5.50 -14.92 -6.23
CA LYS A 76 -6.12 -15.03 -7.58
C LYS A 76 -7.60 -14.65 -7.54
N LYS A 77 -8.31 -15.06 -6.47
CA LYS A 77 -9.72 -14.67 -6.26
C LYS A 77 -9.84 -13.17 -6.02
N ALA A 78 -8.97 -12.60 -5.21
CA ALA A 78 -8.95 -11.16 -4.94
C ALA A 78 -8.72 -10.35 -6.24
N VAL A 79 -7.77 -10.76 -7.07
CA VAL A 79 -7.51 -10.12 -8.37
C VAL A 79 -8.69 -10.28 -9.33
N ALA A 80 -9.32 -11.47 -9.39
CA ALA A 80 -10.52 -11.69 -10.21
C ALA A 80 -11.65 -10.76 -9.78
N LYS A 81 -11.89 -10.60 -8.46
CA LYS A 81 -12.89 -9.68 -7.92
C LYS A 81 -12.59 -8.21 -8.26
N TRP A 82 -11.34 -7.78 -8.22
CA TRP A 82 -10.97 -6.46 -8.71
C TRP A 82 -11.28 -6.26 -10.19
N ASN A 83 -11.14 -7.29 -11.02
CA ASN A 83 -11.48 -7.22 -12.44
C ASN A 83 -12.98 -7.12 -12.70
N GLU A 84 -13.82 -7.69 -11.82
CA GLU A 84 -15.28 -7.56 -11.85
C GLU A 84 -15.77 -6.19 -11.33
N TRP A 85 -14.94 -5.51 -10.53
CA TRP A 85 -15.34 -4.29 -9.84
C TRP A 85 -15.30 -3.07 -10.76
N GLU A 86 -16.36 -2.27 -10.77
CA GLU A 86 -16.50 -1.12 -11.68
C GLU A 86 -15.87 0.16 -11.15
N GLY A 87 -15.59 0.24 -9.85
CA GLY A 87 -15.01 1.43 -9.23
C GLY A 87 -13.54 1.66 -9.54
N THR A 88 -13.01 2.76 -9.03
CA THR A 88 -11.59 3.11 -9.07
C THR A 88 -10.99 3.14 -7.66
N HIS A 89 -9.88 2.45 -7.46
CA HIS A 89 -9.23 2.40 -6.16
C HIS A 89 -7.71 2.30 -6.30
N PRO A 90 -6.90 2.94 -5.44
CA PRO A 90 -5.43 2.89 -5.52
C PRO A 90 -4.80 1.50 -5.40
N LEU A 91 -5.52 0.52 -4.86
CA LEU A 91 -5.08 -0.88 -4.74
C LEU A 91 -5.79 -1.81 -5.73
N SER A 92 -6.57 -1.26 -6.67
CA SER A 92 -7.31 -2.07 -7.64
C SER A 92 -6.36 -2.78 -8.60
N ALA A 93 -6.49 -4.11 -8.69
CA ALA A 93 -5.84 -4.93 -9.70
C ALA A 93 -6.66 -5.05 -10.98
N LYS A 94 -7.57 -4.11 -11.26
CA LYS A 94 -8.35 -4.12 -12.50
C LYS A 94 -7.44 -4.07 -13.72
N GLY A 95 -7.62 -5.00 -14.64
CA GLY A 95 -6.79 -5.16 -15.82
C GLY A 95 -5.50 -5.94 -15.61
N LEU A 96 -5.24 -6.43 -14.39
CA LEU A 96 -4.07 -7.24 -14.06
C LEU A 96 -4.46 -8.71 -13.85
N ALA A 97 -3.49 -9.60 -14.05
CA ALA A 97 -3.48 -10.97 -13.54
C ALA A 97 -2.75 -11.03 -12.19
N ALA A 98 -2.95 -12.10 -11.43
CA ALA A 98 -2.20 -12.28 -10.17
C ALA A 98 -0.68 -12.41 -10.42
N SER A 99 -0.26 -12.92 -11.57
CA SER A 99 1.13 -13.00 -12.01
C SER A 99 1.78 -11.64 -12.27
N ASP A 100 0.99 -10.58 -12.48
CA ASP A 100 1.48 -9.22 -12.68
C ASP A 100 1.85 -8.51 -11.37
N LEU A 101 1.43 -9.08 -10.24
CA LEU A 101 1.78 -8.58 -8.93
C LEU A 101 3.17 -9.08 -8.50
N PHE A 102 3.98 -8.14 -8.05
CA PHE A 102 5.35 -8.36 -7.64
C PHE A 102 5.51 -7.92 -6.18
N PHE A 103 5.46 -8.89 -5.28
CA PHE A 103 5.57 -8.67 -3.83
C PHE A 103 7.03 -8.53 -3.47
N PHE A 104 7.41 -7.37 -2.97
CA PHE A 104 8.81 -6.96 -2.92
C PHE A 104 9.20 -6.34 -1.58
N ASP A 105 10.38 -6.72 -1.07
CA ASP A 105 10.98 -6.19 0.14
C ASP A 105 12.50 -6.20 0.05
N THR A 106 13.20 -5.32 0.78
CA THR A 106 14.66 -5.19 0.75
C THR A 106 15.28 -5.06 2.12
N GLU A 107 16.53 -5.57 2.24
CA GLU A 107 17.38 -5.30 3.40
C GLU A 107 18.57 -4.41 3.01
N THR A 108 18.83 -3.42 3.83
CA THR A 108 19.83 -2.38 3.57
C THR A 108 20.80 -2.23 4.72
N THR A 109 21.99 -1.68 4.45
CA THR A 109 23.03 -1.46 5.47
C THR A 109 22.73 -0.29 6.41
N GLY A 110 21.58 0.38 6.26
CA GLY A 110 21.17 1.47 7.15
C GLY A 110 19.78 1.98 6.85
N LEU A 111 19.12 2.57 7.84
CA LEU A 111 17.73 3.05 7.79
C LEU A 111 17.57 4.43 7.12
N GLY A 112 18.64 5.12 6.81
CA GLY A 112 18.61 6.44 6.18
C GLY A 112 18.51 6.37 4.65
N GLY A 113 17.80 7.33 4.02
CA GLY A 113 17.82 7.51 2.57
C GLY A 113 19.16 8.05 2.08
N GLY A 114 19.58 7.70 0.86
CA GLY A 114 20.74 8.25 0.18
C GLY A 114 21.75 7.22 -0.31
N ALA A 115 22.77 7.69 -1.05
CA ALA A 115 23.75 6.83 -1.72
C ALA A 115 24.73 6.09 -0.77
N GLY A 116 24.72 6.44 0.52
CA GLY A 116 25.59 5.81 1.51
C GLY A 116 25.15 4.42 1.97
N ASN A 117 23.89 4.06 1.77
CA ASN A 117 23.36 2.76 2.12
C ASN A 117 23.38 1.82 0.92
N THR A 118 23.81 0.59 1.15
CA THR A 118 23.82 -0.49 0.15
C THR A 118 22.65 -1.42 0.41
N ILE A 119 21.98 -1.83 -0.64
CA ILE A 119 21.01 -2.93 -0.58
C ILE A 119 21.80 -4.22 -0.65
N PHE A 120 21.73 -5.03 0.39
CA PHE A 120 22.43 -6.31 0.42
C PHE A 120 21.50 -7.51 0.18
N LEU A 121 20.20 -7.31 0.28
CA LEU A 121 19.21 -8.34 -0.04
C LEU A 121 18.03 -7.70 -0.80
N LEU A 122 17.74 -8.22 -1.98
CA LEU A 122 16.57 -7.94 -2.79
C LEU A 122 15.70 -9.18 -2.81
N GLY A 123 14.54 -9.12 -2.18
CA GLY A 123 13.62 -10.25 -2.14
C GLY A 123 12.30 -9.93 -2.85
N TYR A 124 11.76 -10.95 -3.53
CA TYR A 124 10.43 -10.83 -4.12
C TYR A 124 9.70 -12.16 -4.21
N ALA A 125 8.36 -12.11 -4.29
CA ALA A 125 7.53 -13.25 -4.65
C ALA A 125 6.70 -12.97 -5.90
N ARG A 126 6.46 -14.03 -6.67
CA ARG A 126 5.55 -14.04 -7.83
C ARG A 126 4.55 -15.19 -7.70
N ILE A 127 3.34 -14.91 -8.14
CA ILE A 127 2.29 -15.92 -8.23
C ILE A 127 2.38 -16.59 -9.59
N LYS A 128 2.64 -17.88 -9.61
CA LYS A 128 2.60 -18.73 -10.80
C LYS A 128 1.28 -19.53 -10.88
N GLU A 129 1.19 -20.42 -11.86
CA GLU A 129 -0.03 -21.23 -12.05
C GLU A 129 -0.35 -22.10 -10.85
N GLU A 130 0.65 -22.81 -10.29
CA GLU A 130 0.47 -23.79 -9.23
C GLU A 130 1.18 -23.43 -7.92
N GLU A 131 2.02 -22.41 -7.92
CA GLU A 131 2.90 -22.10 -6.79
C GLU A 131 3.14 -20.59 -6.62
N VAL A 132 3.57 -20.21 -5.43
CA VAL A 132 4.23 -18.93 -5.13
C VAL A 132 5.73 -19.20 -5.14
N VAL A 133 6.47 -18.43 -5.92
CA VAL A 133 7.94 -18.52 -5.93
C VAL A 133 8.51 -17.28 -5.30
N VAL A 134 9.22 -17.45 -4.19
CA VAL A 134 10.04 -16.42 -3.56
C VAL A 134 11.44 -16.52 -4.13
N ARG A 135 12.01 -15.38 -4.51
CA ARG A 135 13.38 -15.30 -5.00
C ARG A 135 14.09 -14.17 -4.29
N GLN A 136 15.29 -14.47 -3.81
CA GLN A 136 16.12 -13.54 -3.05
C GLN A 136 17.49 -13.43 -3.72
N HIS A 137 17.96 -12.21 -3.90
CA HIS A 137 19.27 -11.87 -4.45
C HIS A 137 20.11 -11.26 -3.34
N PHE A 138 21.16 -11.93 -2.95
CA PHE A 138 22.02 -11.53 -1.82
C PHE A 138 23.38 -11.06 -2.31
N LEU A 139 23.82 -9.91 -1.78
CA LEU A 139 25.11 -9.29 -2.05
C LEU A 139 26.17 -9.82 -1.08
N PRO A 140 27.08 -10.70 -1.48
CA PRO A 140 28.02 -11.36 -0.55
C PRO A 140 29.18 -10.46 -0.09
N ALA A 141 29.42 -9.38 -0.81
CA ALA A 141 30.41 -8.36 -0.47
C ALA A 141 30.11 -7.06 -1.22
N PRO A 142 30.45 -5.89 -0.66
CA PRO A 142 30.46 -4.63 -1.40
C PRO A 142 31.24 -4.74 -2.73
N GLY A 143 30.78 -4.04 -3.77
CA GLY A 143 31.39 -4.08 -5.09
C GLY A 143 30.77 -5.07 -6.08
N ASN A 144 29.88 -5.97 -5.62
CA ASN A 144 29.19 -6.94 -6.48
C ASN A 144 27.77 -6.48 -6.91
N GLU A 145 27.48 -5.18 -6.86
CA GLU A 145 26.14 -4.66 -7.13
C GLU A 145 25.70 -4.83 -8.59
N VAL A 146 26.65 -4.87 -9.55
CA VAL A 146 26.31 -5.11 -10.95
C VAL A 146 25.72 -6.51 -11.10
N ALA A 147 26.36 -7.53 -10.51
CA ALA A 147 25.84 -8.89 -10.53
C ALA A 147 24.48 -9.00 -9.81
N LEU A 148 24.32 -8.33 -8.64
CA LEU A 148 23.07 -8.29 -7.90
C LEU A 148 21.93 -7.72 -8.74
N TYR A 149 22.10 -6.54 -9.32
CA TYR A 149 21.08 -5.87 -10.12
C TYR A 149 20.82 -6.55 -11.46
N SER A 150 21.87 -7.09 -12.12
CA SER A 150 21.69 -7.87 -13.34
C SER A 150 20.82 -9.09 -13.09
N SER A 151 21.17 -9.90 -12.07
CA SER A 151 20.42 -11.09 -11.72
C SER A 151 18.97 -10.81 -11.32
N PHE A 152 18.74 -9.66 -10.67
CA PHE A 152 17.39 -9.19 -10.29
C PHE A 152 16.59 -8.76 -11.51
N LEU A 153 17.18 -7.99 -12.44
CA LEU A 153 16.48 -7.37 -13.57
C LEU A 153 16.34 -8.27 -14.80
N GLU A 154 17.18 -9.29 -14.97
CA GLU A 154 17.14 -10.18 -16.14
C GLU A 154 15.82 -10.94 -16.31
N LYS A 155 15.13 -11.27 -15.22
CA LYS A 155 13.90 -12.08 -15.23
C LYS A 155 12.68 -11.29 -14.75
N VAL A 156 12.78 -9.97 -14.76
CA VAL A 156 11.71 -9.12 -14.27
C VAL A 156 10.75 -8.81 -15.40
N ASP A 157 9.64 -9.53 -15.40
CA ASP A 157 8.46 -9.28 -16.20
C ASP A 157 7.29 -9.03 -15.24
N TYR A 158 7.24 -7.82 -14.67
CA TYR A 158 6.20 -7.42 -13.72
C TYR A 158 5.65 -6.05 -14.05
N THR A 159 4.39 -5.84 -13.72
CA THR A 159 3.68 -4.60 -14.00
C THR A 159 3.38 -3.79 -12.74
N THR A 160 3.26 -4.43 -11.57
CA THR A 160 2.86 -3.75 -10.35
C THR A 160 3.61 -4.28 -9.12
N LEU A 161 4.34 -3.38 -8.46
CA LEU A 161 4.96 -3.64 -7.15
C LEU A 161 3.90 -3.67 -6.05
N VAL A 162 4.07 -4.60 -5.11
CA VAL A 162 3.34 -4.64 -3.84
C VAL A 162 4.36 -4.64 -2.70
N THR A 163 4.31 -3.63 -1.85
CA THR A 163 5.30 -3.43 -0.77
C THR A 163 4.64 -3.01 0.54
N TYR A 164 5.42 -2.97 1.61
CA TYR A 164 5.02 -2.36 2.87
C TYR A 164 5.91 -1.15 3.19
N ASN A 165 5.40 0.06 2.98
CA ASN A 165 6.12 1.33 3.08
C ASN A 165 7.25 1.51 2.04
N GLY A 166 7.28 0.67 1.03
CA GLY A 166 8.33 0.64 0.02
C GLY A 166 8.35 1.86 -0.89
N LYS A 167 7.24 2.61 -1.00
CA LYS A 167 7.23 3.91 -1.70
C LYS A 167 8.17 4.92 -1.06
N SER A 168 8.31 4.87 0.25
CA SER A 168 9.13 5.81 1.03
C SER A 168 10.54 5.30 1.31
N PHE A 169 10.77 3.98 1.33
CA PHE A 169 12.04 3.38 1.72
C PHE A 169 12.67 2.52 0.63
N ASP A 170 12.14 1.36 0.31
CA ASP A 170 12.76 0.37 -0.56
C ASP A 170 12.98 0.89 -1.96
N TRP A 171 11.93 1.39 -2.60
CA TRP A 171 11.98 1.77 -3.99
C TRP A 171 12.85 2.99 -4.29
N PRO A 172 12.88 4.05 -3.48
CA PRO A 172 13.89 5.11 -3.59
C PRO A 172 15.32 4.61 -3.47
N GLN A 173 15.60 3.66 -2.56
CA GLN A 173 16.92 3.04 -2.41
C GLN A 173 17.32 2.26 -3.66
N VAL A 174 16.42 1.38 -4.17
CA VAL A 174 16.65 0.63 -5.42
C VAL A 174 17.00 1.58 -6.56
N LYS A 175 16.24 2.66 -6.76
CA LYS A 175 16.50 3.65 -7.81
C LYS A 175 17.85 4.35 -7.63
N THR A 176 18.18 4.73 -6.40
CA THR A 176 19.43 5.42 -6.09
C THR A 176 20.61 4.53 -6.40
N ARG A 177 20.61 3.28 -5.92
CA ARG A 177 21.69 2.32 -6.16
C ARG A 177 21.79 1.92 -7.62
N HIS A 178 20.64 1.64 -8.28
CA HIS A 178 20.61 1.36 -9.72
C HIS A 178 21.24 2.49 -10.54
N THR A 179 21.00 3.75 -10.17
CA THR A 179 21.59 4.90 -10.88
C THR A 179 23.11 4.86 -10.87
N LEU A 180 23.75 4.32 -9.82
CA LEU A 180 25.20 4.21 -9.73
C LEU A 180 25.79 3.13 -10.64
N VAL A 181 25.02 2.10 -10.94
CA VAL A 181 25.45 0.94 -11.77
C VAL A 181 24.75 0.87 -13.14
N ARG A 182 23.94 1.84 -13.48
CA ARG A 182 23.01 1.83 -14.63
C ARG A 182 23.66 1.56 -16.00
N GLU A 183 24.94 1.86 -16.15
CA GLU A 183 25.68 1.65 -17.40
C GLU A 183 25.96 0.15 -17.65
N HIS A 184 25.86 -0.68 -16.58
CA HIS A 184 26.25 -2.09 -16.59
C HIS A 184 25.07 -3.05 -16.33
N VAL A 185 23.88 -2.52 -16.10
CA VAL A 185 22.70 -3.33 -15.74
C VAL A 185 21.47 -2.95 -16.60
N PRO A 186 20.49 -3.83 -16.75
CA PRO A 186 19.24 -3.51 -17.43
C PRO A 186 18.55 -2.29 -16.80
N LYS A 187 17.78 -1.57 -17.60
CA LYS A 187 16.99 -0.43 -17.11
C LYS A 187 15.92 -0.89 -16.14
N LEU A 188 15.70 -0.09 -15.08
CA LEU A 188 14.54 -0.28 -14.22
C LEU A 188 13.25 -0.07 -15.03
N PRO A 189 12.32 -1.03 -15.04
CA PRO A 189 11.04 -0.84 -15.68
C PRO A 189 10.17 0.17 -14.93
N SER A 190 9.22 0.76 -15.65
CA SER A 190 8.16 1.57 -15.03
C SER A 190 6.98 0.67 -14.69
N PHE A 191 6.46 0.75 -13.48
CA PHE A 191 5.35 -0.09 -13.01
C PHE A 191 4.45 0.64 -12.02
N GLY A 192 3.24 0.08 -11.82
CA GLY A 192 2.35 0.45 -10.74
C GLY A 192 2.95 0.10 -9.36
N HIS A 193 2.41 0.70 -8.31
CA HIS A 193 2.93 0.47 -6.97
C HIS A 193 1.82 0.50 -5.92
N PHE A 194 1.49 -0.63 -5.36
CA PHE A 194 0.59 -0.79 -4.22
C PHE A 194 1.41 -0.79 -2.93
N ASP A 195 1.21 0.23 -2.09
CA ASP A 195 1.88 0.31 -0.80
C ASP A 195 0.87 -0.02 0.32
N LEU A 196 1.03 -1.19 0.91
CA LEU A 196 0.09 -1.75 1.89
C LEU A 196 0.18 -1.07 3.26
N TYR A 197 1.28 -0.38 3.57
CA TYR A 197 1.40 0.40 4.80
C TYR A 197 0.38 1.55 4.86
N HIS A 198 0.22 2.26 3.76
CA HIS A 198 -0.78 3.33 3.68
C HIS A 198 -2.21 2.81 3.80
N ALA A 199 -2.47 1.63 3.22
CA ALA A 199 -3.75 0.92 3.36
C ALA A 199 -4.00 0.49 4.81
N SER A 200 -3.03 -0.16 5.44
CA SER A 200 -3.09 -0.59 6.84
C SER A 200 -3.32 0.60 7.79
N ARG A 201 -2.61 1.70 7.59
CA ARG A 201 -2.84 2.92 8.37
C ARG A 201 -4.25 3.45 8.21
N ARG A 202 -4.79 3.41 7.00
CA ARG A 202 -6.13 3.93 6.74
C ARG A 202 -7.20 3.10 7.42
N LEU A 203 -7.07 1.78 7.37
CA LEU A 203 -8.04 0.86 7.94
C LEU A 203 -7.92 0.74 9.48
N TRP A 204 -6.69 0.72 10.01
CA TRP A 204 -6.47 0.24 11.38
C TRP A 204 -5.75 1.19 12.34
N LYS A 205 -5.25 2.35 11.91
CA LYS A 205 -4.52 3.28 12.80
C LYS A 205 -5.28 3.73 14.06
N HIS A 206 -6.62 3.64 14.04
CA HIS A 206 -7.47 4.03 15.17
C HIS A 206 -7.88 2.84 16.06
N SER A 207 -7.58 1.62 15.63
CA SER A 207 -7.91 0.38 16.34
C SER A 207 -6.69 -0.42 16.79
N MET A 208 -5.49 -0.06 16.32
CA MET A 208 -4.21 -0.68 16.65
C MET A 208 -3.26 0.35 17.26
N GLU A 209 -2.44 -0.06 18.20
CA GLU A 209 -1.39 0.79 18.77
C GLU A 209 -0.32 1.16 17.71
N SER A 210 0.02 0.22 16.86
CA SER A 210 1.00 0.39 15.80
C SER A 210 0.67 -0.46 14.58
N VAL A 211 0.78 0.12 13.40
CA VAL A 211 0.62 -0.59 12.11
C VAL A 211 1.97 -1.01 11.53
N LYS A 212 2.93 -1.43 12.34
CA LYS A 212 4.11 -2.16 11.86
C LYS A 212 3.67 -3.50 11.32
N LEU A 213 4.38 -4.04 10.30
CA LEU A 213 3.98 -5.28 9.64
C LEU A 213 3.75 -6.43 10.64
N VAL A 214 4.67 -6.62 11.57
CA VAL A 214 4.57 -7.65 12.62
C VAL A 214 3.31 -7.53 13.49
N ASN A 215 2.83 -6.32 13.76
CA ASN A 215 1.60 -6.11 14.53
C ASN A 215 0.36 -6.41 13.67
N VAL A 216 0.39 -6.00 12.40
CA VAL A 216 -0.68 -6.31 11.44
C VAL A 216 -0.79 -7.82 11.23
N GLU A 217 0.32 -8.53 11.12
CA GLU A 217 0.38 -10.00 11.06
C GLU A 217 -0.36 -10.62 12.24
N LYS A 218 0.04 -10.24 13.44
CA LYS A 218 -0.51 -10.81 14.67
C LYS A 218 -2.00 -10.49 14.86
N GLU A 219 -2.39 -9.22 14.68
CA GLU A 219 -3.73 -8.75 15.04
C GLU A 219 -4.76 -8.93 13.93
N LYS A 220 -4.33 -8.92 12.65
CA LYS A 220 -5.25 -8.95 11.51
C LYS A 220 -5.18 -10.23 10.69
N LEU A 221 -4.01 -10.86 10.61
CA LEU A 221 -3.78 -12.00 9.75
C LEU A 221 -3.63 -13.34 10.49
N ASP A 222 -3.59 -13.33 11.83
CA ASP A 222 -3.34 -14.51 12.67
C ASP A 222 -2.00 -15.21 12.31
N ILE A 223 -0.98 -14.40 11.98
CA ILE A 223 0.38 -14.87 11.72
C ILE A 223 1.22 -14.61 12.95
N ALA A 224 1.79 -15.66 13.51
CA ALA A 224 2.75 -15.57 14.62
C ALA A 224 4.15 -15.85 14.10
N ARG A 225 5.08 -14.96 14.40
CA ARG A 225 6.51 -15.18 14.12
C ARG A 225 7.13 -15.99 15.26
N VAL A 226 7.80 -17.07 14.90
CA VAL A 226 8.55 -17.91 15.83
C VAL A 226 10.03 -17.76 15.47
N GLU A 227 10.88 -17.51 16.46
CA GLU A 227 12.35 -17.40 16.29
C GLU A 227 12.78 -16.40 15.18
N ASP A 228 12.07 -15.28 15.06
CA ASP A 228 12.38 -14.25 14.08
C ASP A 228 13.41 -13.26 14.64
N ILE A 229 14.28 -12.77 13.76
CA ILE A 229 15.24 -11.71 14.13
C ILE A 229 14.57 -10.34 14.02
N PRO A 230 14.88 -9.41 14.93
CA PRO A 230 14.44 -8.02 14.75
C PRO A 230 15.10 -7.40 13.50
N GLY A 231 14.29 -6.89 12.54
CA GLY A 231 14.79 -6.34 11.28
C GLY A 231 15.87 -5.25 11.44
N TYR A 232 15.87 -4.48 12.55
CA TYR A 232 16.92 -3.47 12.80
C TYR A 232 18.31 -4.08 13.04
N LEU A 233 18.41 -5.40 13.28
CA LEU A 233 19.68 -6.11 13.41
C LEU A 233 20.27 -6.55 12.06
N ALA A 234 19.48 -6.58 10.99
CA ALA A 234 19.91 -7.04 9.67
C ALA A 234 21.20 -6.34 9.17
N PRO A 235 21.38 -5.01 9.31
CA PRO A 235 22.63 -4.35 8.95
C PRO A 235 23.84 -4.86 9.70
N MET A 236 23.72 -5.06 11.02
CA MET A 236 24.83 -5.55 11.85
C MET A 236 25.22 -6.99 11.47
N ILE A 237 24.22 -7.84 11.24
CA ILE A 237 24.42 -9.23 10.83
C ILE A 237 25.12 -9.29 9.46
N TYR A 238 24.73 -8.40 8.54
CA TYR A 238 25.40 -8.31 7.24
C TYR A 238 26.87 -7.90 7.37
N PHE A 239 27.20 -6.90 8.19
CA PHE A 239 28.58 -6.50 8.38
C PHE A 239 29.43 -7.60 9.05
N ASP A 240 28.87 -8.32 10.04
CA ASP A 240 29.52 -9.50 10.64
C ASP A 240 29.79 -10.58 9.58
N PHE A 241 28.81 -10.83 8.71
CA PHE A 241 28.96 -11.75 7.58
C PHE A 241 30.08 -11.29 6.60
N VAL A 242 30.12 -10.01 6.25
CA VAL A 242 31.16 -9.50 5.34
C VAL A 242 32.55 -9.74 5.90
N GLU A 243 32.71 -9.65 7.23
CA GLU A 243 33.99 -9.87 7.92
C GLU A 243 34.31 -11.37 8.08
N ARG A 244 33.37 -12.16 8.59
CA ARG A 244 33.59 -13.57 8.98
C ARG A 244 33.25 -14.59 7.91
N LYS A 245 32.45 -14.22 6.92
CA LYS A 245 31.94 -15.08 5.84
C LYS A 245 31.08 -16.26 6.30
N HIS A 246 30.58 -16.27 7.54
CA HIS A 246 29.77 -17.35 8.07
C HIS A 246 28.27 -17.09 7.75
N PRO A 247 27.56 -18.02 7.10
CA PRO A 247 26.22 -17.76 6.54
C PRO A 247 25.09 -17.75 7.56
N GLU A 248 25.25 -18.35 8.74
CA GLU A 248 24.16 -18.60 9.70
C GLU A 248 23.31 -17.36 10.02
N GLY A 249 23.96 -16.24 10.33
CA GLY A 249 23.24 -15.01 10.67
C GLY A 249 22.45 -14.45 9.48
N VAL A 250 23.08 -14.43 8.31
CA VAL A 250 22.46 -13.90 7.09
C VAL A 250 21.32 -14.80 6.58
N LEU A 251 21.43 -16.11 6.75
CA LEU A 251 20.33 -17.03 6.42
C LEU A 251 19.08 -16.70 7.24
N LYS A 252 19.22 -16.32 8.51
CA LYS A 252 18.09 -15.85 9.34
C LYS A 252 17.52 -14.50 8.84
N VAL A 253 18.39 -13.60 8.32
CA VAL A 253 17.92 -12.37 7.66
C VAL A 253 17.14 -12.71 6.40
N MET A 254 17.58 -13.68 5.60
CA MET A 254 16.87 -14.12 4.42
C MET A 254 15.51 -14.76 4.78
N GLU A 255 15.43 -15.53 5.85
CA GLU A 255 14.15 -16.07 6.35
C GLU A 255 13.21 -14.95 6.82
N HIS A 256 13.73 -13.93 7.49
CA HIS A 256 12.95 -12.75 7.88
C HIS A 256 12.34 -12.04 6.67
N ASN A 257 13.16 -11.67 5.69
CA ASN A 257 12.73 -11.04 4.44
C ASN A 257 11.73 -11.92 3.66
N GLU A 258 11.93 -13.24 3.62
CA GLU A 258 10.99 -14.17 3.00
C GLU A 258 9.61 -14.15 3.68
N ARG A 259 9.57 -14.13 5.03
CA ARG A 259 8.32 -14.01 5.80
C ARG A 259 7.61 -12.69 5.50
N ASP A 260 8.33 -11.59 5.46
CA ASP A 260 7.77 -10.28 5.12
C ASP A 260 7.12 -10.31 3.73
N ILE A 261 7.80 -10.85 2.74
CA ILE A 261 7.30 -10.97 1.36
C ILE A 261 6.05 -11.87 1.29
N LEU A 262 6.04 -13.02 1.95
CA LEU A 262 4.88 -13.91 1.99
C LEU A 262 3.69 -13.22 2.68
N THR A 263 3.96 -12.44 3.71
CA THR A 263 2.94 -11.63 4.39
C THR A 263 2.32 -10.59 3.47
N LEU A 264 3.07 -10.00 2.54
CA LEU A 264 2.51 -9.04 1.57
C LEU A 264 1.41 -9.68 0.71
N ILE A 265 1.55 -10.95 0.32
CA ILE A 265 0.55 -11.70 -0.46
C ILE A 265 -0.74 -11.82 0.34
N THR A 266 -0.61 -12.30 1.58
CA THR A 266 -1.73 -12.50 2.50
C THR A 266 -2.42 -11.17 2.85
N LEU A 267 -1.63 -10.15 3.11
CA LEU A 267 -2.14 -8.81 3.46
C LEU A 267 -2.86 -8.14 2.29
N TYR A 268 -2.31 -8.23 1.06
CA TYR A 268 -2.98 -7.72 -0.13
C TYR A 268 -4.32 -8.41 -0.35
N THR A 269 -4.35 -9.73 -0.21
CA THR A 269 -5.57 -10.53 -0.29
C THR A 269 -6.60 -10.09 0.75
N HIS A 270 -6.18 -9.99 2.01
CA HIS A 270 -7.04 -9.58 3.12
C HIS A 270 -7.63 -8.18 2.93
N ILE A 271 -6.80 -7.20 2.59
CA ILE A 271 -7.24 -5.83 2.33
C ILE A 271 -8.17 -5.77 1.10
N SER A 272 -7.87 -6.54 0.05
CA SER A 272 -8.71 -6.59 -1.15
C SER A 272 -10.11 -7.11 -0.83
N PHE A 273 -10.24 -8.22 -0.11
CA PHE A 273 -11.54 -8.74 0.32
C PHE A 273 -12.30 -7.76 1.21
N HIS A 274 -11.58 -7.07 2.09
CA HIS A 274 -12.18 -6.05 2.93
C HIS A 274 -12.75 -4.89 2.11
N LEU A 275 -12.00 -4.37 1.14
CA LEU A 275 -12.43 -3.26 0.27
C LEU A 275 -13.58 -3.65 -0.66
N LEU A 276 -13.59 -4.90 -1.12
CA LEU A 276 -14.61 -5.46 -1.99
C LEU A 276 -15.82 -6.03 -1.23
N GLN A 277 -15.82 -5.92 0.10
CA GLN A 277 -16.87 -6.41 1.01
C GLN A 277 -17.13 -7.92 0.86
N GLU A 278 -16.07 -8.70 0.56
CA GLU A 278 -16.14 -10.15 0.47
C GLU A 278 -15.97 -10.77 1.86
N GLY A 279 -17.01 -11.41 2.36
CA GLY A 279 -17.04 -12.07 3.67
C GLY A 279 -17.61 -11.22 4.81
N ASN A 280 -18.00 -11.89 5.92
CA ASN A 280 -18.72 -11.29 7.05
C ASN A 280 -17.86 -11.10 8.31
N HIS A 281 -16.54 -11.12 8.18
CA HIS A 281 -15.61 -11.19 9.32
C HIS A 281 -15.05 -9.84 9.77
N TYR A 282 -15.51 -8.74 9.18
CA TYR A 282 -15.01 -7.40 9.48
C TYR A 282 -15.85 -6.71 10.54
N THR A 283 -15.18 -6.04 11.46
CA THR A 283 -15.87 -5.24 12.48
C THR A 283 -16.59 -4.04 11.84
N SER A 284 -17.63 -3.56 12.49
CA SER A 284 -18.36 -2.37 12.02
C SER A 284 -17.47 -1.14 11.91
N ARG A 285 -16.42 -1.03 12.75
CA ARG A 285 -15.40 0.03 12.63
C ARG A 285 -14.57 -0.11 11.37
N GLU A 286 -14.13 -1.30 11.03
CA GLU A 286 -13.36 -1.55 9.79
C GLU A 286 -14.21 -1.25 8.56
N ARG A 287 -15.47 -1.69 8.54
CA ARG A 287 -16.43 -1.35 7.46
C ARG A 287 -16.64 0.17 7.33
N LEU A 288 -16.68 0.89 8.45
CA LEU A 288 -16.75 2.36 8.45
C LEU A 288 -15.51 2.99 7.79
N GLU A 289 -14.30 2.49 8.09
CA GLU A 289 -13.07 3.01 7.47
C GLU A 289 -13.03 2.72 5.96
N VAL A 290 -13.54 1.58 5.51
CA VAL A 290 -13.73 1.29 4.07
C VAL A 290 -14.69 2.29 3.44
N ALA A 291 -15.86 2.54 4.04
CA ALA A 291 -16.84 3.50 3.54
C ALA A 291 -16.23 4.92 3.42
N LYS A 292 -15.47 5.35 4.43
CA LYS A 292 -14.71 6.61 4.40
C LYS A 292 -13.67 6.63 3.31
N TRP A 293 -12.98 5.51 3.07
CA TRP A 293 -11.96 5.44 2.04
C TRP A 293 -12.56 5.51 0.64
N LEU A 294 -13.63 4.78 0.37
CA LEU A 294 -14.40 4.88 -0.87
C LEU A 294 -14.86 6.31 -1.14
N SER A 295 -15.37 7.01 -0.10
CA SER A 295 -15.75 8.42 -0.20
C SER A 295 -14.54 9.30 -0.57
N ALA A 296 -13.38 9.07 0.02
CA ALA A 296 -12.18 9.86 -0.20
C ALA A 296 -11.56 9.67 -1.59
N VAL A 297 -11.71 8.48 -2.20
CA VAL A 297 -11.27 8.22 -3.59
C VAL A 297 -12.32 8.61 -4.63
N GLY A 298 -13.47 9.14 -4.20
CA GLY A 298 -14.49 9.67 -5.10
C GLY A 298 -15.59 8.68 -5.48
N GLU A 299 -15.57 7.45 -4.96
CA GLU A 299 -16.56 6.40 -5.21
C GLU A 299 -17.86 6.64 -4.42
N LYS A 300 -18.58 7.70 -4.80
CA LYS A 300 -19.74 8.23 -4.04
C LYS A 300 -20.87 7.21 -3.87
N LYS A 301 -21.22 6.46 -4.92
CA LYS A 301 -22.30 5.47 -4.87
C LYS A 301 -21.92 4.29 -3.98
N LEU A 302 -20.72 3.75 -4.16
CA LEU A 302 -20.21 2.64 -3.36
C LEU A 302 -20.07 3.03 -1.88
N SER A 303 -19.52 4.23 -1.64
CA SER A 303 -19.42 4.80 -0.30
C SER A 303 -20.79 4.96 0.37
N ALA A 304 -21.79 5.47 -0.36
CA ALA A 304 -23.15 5.61 0.15
C ALA A 304 -23.79 4.26 0.50
N GLY A 305 -23.64 3.24 -0.36
CA GLY A 305 -24.08 1.87 -0.07
C GLY A 305 -23.42 1.32 1.20
N ALA A 306 -22.09 1.47 1.32
CA ALA A 306 -21.36 1.04 2.51
C ALA A 306 -21.78 1.78 3.79
N TYR A 307 -22.09 3.08 3.73
CA TYR A 307 -22.65 3.80 4.87
C TYR A 307 -24.08 3.35 5.20
N GLN A 308 -24.89 3.05 4.17
CA GLN A 308 -26.28 2.61 4.38
C GLN A 308 -26.35 1.33 5.22
N GLU A 309 -25.43 0.40 5.04
CA GLU A 309 -25.34 -0.83 5.84
C GLU A 309 -24.98 -0.57 7.32
N LEU A 310 -24.41 0.59 7.61
CA LEU A 310 -23.92 0.95 8.95
C LEU A 310 -24.86 1.85 9.76
N VAL A 311 -25.92 2.38 9.16
CA VAL A 311 -26.85 3.30 9.86
C VAL A 311 -27.70 2.63 10.92
N ASP A 312 -27.81 1.31 10.91
CA ASP A 312 -28.56 0.52 11.88
C ASP A 312 -27.67 -0.39 12.75
N GLU A 313 -26.33 -0.15 12.71
CA GLU A 313 -25.37 -0.85 13.56
C GLU A 313 -25.61 -0.57 15.05
N GLN A 314 -25.31 -1.57 15.89
CA GLN A 314 -25.45 -1.43 17.34
C GLN A 314 -24.39 -0.49 17.96
N HIS A 315 -23.25 -0.34 17.30
CA HIS A 315 -22.17 0.54 17.79
C HIS A 315 -22.52 1.99 17.47
N GLU A 316 -22.98 2.74 18.49
CA GLU A 316 -23.50 4.10 18.37
C GLU A 316 -22.56 5.07 17.61
N GLU A 317 -21.26 5.02 17.88
CA GLU A 317 -20.27 5.85 17.17
C GLU A 317 -20.22 5.57 15.66
N VAL A 318 -20.25 4.29 15.27
CA VAL A 318 -20.27 3.89 13.86
C VAL A 318 -21.55 4.32 13.21
N GLN A 319 -22.68 4.03 13.84
CA GLN A 319 -24.01 4.38 13.39
C GLN A 319 -24.14 5.90 13.12
N THR A 320 -23.74 6.74 14.07
CA THR A 320 -23.88 8.19 13.95
C THR A 320 -22.96 8.79 12.91
N THR A 321 -21.70 8.33 12.84
CA THR A 321 -20.74 8.77 11.82
C THR A 321 -21.21 8.36 10.42
N ALA A 322 -21.71 7.13 10.24
CA ALA A 322 -22.26 6.67 8.98
C ALA A 322 -23.52 7.47 8.59
N SER A 323 -24.42 7.71 9.55
CA SER A 323 -25.64 8.52 9.35
C SER A 323 -25.28 9.94 8.89
N HIS A 324 -24.29 10.59 9.50
CA HIS A 324 -23.85 11.93 9.12
C HIS A 324 -23.29 11.98 7.69
N ALA A 325 -22.43 11.01 7.34
CA ALA A 325 -21.84 10.92 6.01
C ALA A 325 -22.92 10.63 4.93
N LEU A 326 -23.83 9.72 5.21
CA LEU A 326 -24.93 9.35 4.31
C LEU A 326 -25.93 10.49 4.13
N ALA A 327 -26.26 11.24 5.20
CA ALA A 327 -27.10 12.44 5.10
C ALA A 327 -26.49 13.49 4.17
N SER A 328 -25.18 13.65 4.20
CA SER A 328 -24.45 14.52 3.28
C SER A 328 -24.48 14.02 1.83
N HIS A 329 -24.57 12.71 1.61
CA HIS A 329 -24.81 12.14 0.28
C HIS A 329 -26.23 12.45 -0.21
N PHE A 330 -27.27 12.14 0.59
CA PHE A 330 -28.66 12.42 0.25
C PHE A 330 -28.94 13.91 -0.02
N LYS A 331 -28.29 14.80 0.74
CA LYS A 331 -28.34 16.25 0.44
C LYS A 331 -27.87 16.56 -0.98
N ARG A 332 -26.79 15.96 -1.46
CA ARG A 332 -26.25 16.18 -2.83
C ARG A 332 -27.19 15.66 -3.90
N GLU A 333 -27.86 14.54 -3.62
CA GLU A 333 -28.88 13.96 -4.50
C GLU A 333 -30.26 14.68 -4.37
N LYS A 334 -30.37 15.68 -3.49
CA LYS A 334 -31.60 16.43 -3.16
C LYS A 334 -32.69 15.58 -2.50
N GLU A 335 -32.33 14.45 -1.94
CA GLU A 335 -33.23 13.56 -1.17
C GLU A 335 -33.35 14.06 0.28
N TRP A 336 -34.01 15.22 0.42
CA TRP A 336 -34.02 16.00 1.66
C TRP A 336 -34.64 15.27 2.85
N ASP A 337 -35.71 14.50 2.63
CA ASP A 337 -36.40 13.83 3.74
C ASP A 337 -35.51 12.77 4.39
N GLN A 338 -34.75 12.03 3.60
CA GLN A 338 -33.78 11.05 4.10
C GLN A 338 -32.62 11.78 4.83
N ALA A 339 -32.08 12.83 4.22
CA ALA A 339 -30.99 13.60 4.83
C ALA A 339 -31.39 14.18 6.20
N VAL A 340 -32.59 14.76 6.30
CA VAL A 340 -33.12 15.36 7.53
C VAL A 340 -33.31 14.33 8.63
N ASN A 341 -33.86 13.16 8.31
CA ASN A 341 -34.06 12.09 9.29
C ASN A 341 -32.74 11.61 9.90
N LEU A 342 -31.73 11.45 9.06
CA LEU A 342 -30.41 11.06 9.53
C LEU A 342 -29.74 12.15 10.37
N TRP A 343 -29.78 13.42 9.94
CA TRP A 343 -29.21 14.51 10.75
C TRP A 343 -29.92 14.66 12.10
N LYS A 344 -31.23 14.45 12.20
CA LYS A 344 -31.94 14.45 13.49
C LYS A 344 -31.37 13.39 14.44
N ARG A 345 -31.16 12.15 13.94
CA ARG A 345 -30.52 11.09 14.73
C ARG A 345 -29.09 11.49 15.17
N VAL A 346 -28.30 12.13 14.29
CA VAL A 346 -26.96 12.61 14.62
C VAL A 346 -26.99 13.71 15.67
N CYS A 347 -27.97 14.64 15.63
CA CYS A 347 -28.13 15.67 16.67
C CYS A 347 -28.32 15.09 18.07
N GLU A 348 -29.00 13.95 18.17
CA GLU A 348 -29.28 13.30 19.45
C GLU A 348 -28.08 12.52 20.01
N LYS A 349 -27.41 11.72 19.16
CA LYS A 349 -26.45 10.69 19.56
C LYS A 349 -25.03 10.85 19.02
N GLY A 350 -24.84 11.75 18.07
CA GLY A 350 -23.53 11.93 17.39
C GLY A 350 -22.46 12.51 18.31
N LYS A 351 -21.23 12.41 17.87
CA LYS A 351 -20.10 13.12 18.51
C LYS A 351 -20.29 14.64 18.40
N LEU A 352 -19.70 15.37 19.31
CA LEU A 352 -19.86 16.83 19.38
C LEU A 352 -19.64 17.54 18.04
N PRO A 353 -18.57 17.28 17.26
CA PRO A 353 -18.39 17.92 15.94
C PRO A 353 -19.50 17.56 14.96
N GLU A 354 -19.91 16.29 14.88
CA GLU A 354 -20.96 15.79 13.99
C GLU A 354 -22.32 16.40 14.35
N ARG A 355 -22.62 16.52 15.64
CA ARG A 355 -23.85 17.18 16.14
C ARG A 355 -23.92 18.63 15.71
N ILE A 356 -22.82 19.39 15.88
CA ILE A 356 -22.74 20.79 15.46
C ILE A 356 -23.01 20.91 13.97
N GLU A 357 -22.33 20.09 13.15
CA GLU A 357 -22.54 20.10 11.70
C GLU A 357 -23.97 19.70 11.31
N ALA A 358 -24.56 18.69 11.95
CA ALA A 358 -25.93 18.25 11.69
C ALA A 358 -26.92 19.39 12.01
N HIS A 359 -26.77 20.08 13.13
CA HIS A 359 -27.57 21.24 13.45
C HIS A 359 -27.42 22.37 12.43
N ILE A 360 -26.20 22.64 11.96
CA ILE A 360 -25.96 23.64 10.90
C ILE A 360 -26.68 23.25 9.61
N GLU A 361 -26.62 21.98 9.21
CA GLU A 361 -27.26 21.51 7.99
C GLU A 361 -28.80 21.52 8.11
N LEU A 362 -29.35 21.15 9.25
CA LEU A 362 -30.78 21.29 9.53
C LEU A 362 -31.23 22.75 9.52
N SER A 363 -30.45 23.68 10.10
CA SER A 363 -30.70 25.11 10.02
C SER A 363 -30.77 25.60 8.56
N LYS A 364 -29.80 25.16 7.71
CA LYS A 364 -29.79 25.48 6.28
C LYS A 364 -31.01 24.93 5.55
N TYR A 365 -31.38 23.68 5.83
CA TYR A 365 -32.56 23.04 5.23
C TYR A 365 -33.83 23.79 5.57
N TYR A 366 -34.10 24.08 6.85
CA TYR A 366 -35.30 24.79 7.25
C TYR A 366 -35.33 26.23 6.72
N GLU A 367 -34.18 26.92 6.64
CA GLU A 367 -34.07 28.25 6.06
C GLU A 367 -34.39 28.29 4.56
N HIS A 368 -33.76 27.36 3.79
CA HIS A 368 -33.75 27.50 2.32
C HIS A 368 -34.77 26.61 1.61
N GLN A 369 -35.01 25.38 2.12
CA GLN A 369 -35.93 24.44 1.48
C GLN A 369 -37.36 24.57 2.02
N ARG A 370 -37.50 24.71 3.34
CA ARG A 370 -38.84 24.76 3.99
C ARG A 370 -39.30 26.16 4.32
N LYS A 371 -38.42 27.15 4.31
CA LYS A 371 -38.68 28.56 4.72
C LYS A 371 -39.30 28.68 6.12
N CYS A 372 -39.02 27.73 6.99
CA CYS A 372 -39.46 27.69 8.38
C CYS A 372 -38.39 28.33 9.27
N TYR A 373 -38.38 29.64 9.34
CA TYR A 373 -37.30 30.40 9.99
C TYR A 373 -37.16 30.14 11.49
N GLY A 374 -38.25 29.88 12.19
CA GLY A 374 -38.22 29.51 13.61
C GLY A 374 -37.45 28.19 13.89
N GLN A 375 -37.70 27.15 13.09
CA GLN A 375 -36.95 25.90 13.19
C GLN A 375 -35.48 26.10 12.75
N ALA A 376 -35.24 26.91 11.74
CA ALA A 376 -33.89 27.24 11.30
C ALA A 376 -33.09 27.95 12.40
N LEU A 377 -33.73 28.92 13.10
CA LEU A 377 -33.11 29.62 14.22
C LEU A 377 -32.82 28.67 15.40
N HIS A 378 -33.77 27.86 15.80
CA HIS A 378 -33.59 26.83 16.85
C HIS A 378 -32.33 25.98 16.60
N HIS A 379 -32.19 25.42 15.40
CA HIS A 379 -31.03 24.62 15.06
C HIS A 379 -29.71 25.45 15.01
N ALA A 380 -29.77 26.71 14.60
CA ALA A 380 -28.59 27.58 14.64
C ALA A 380 -28.16 27.90 16.10
N GLU A 381 -29.12 28.05 17.00
CA GLU A 381 -28.88 28.26 18.44
C GLU A 381 -28.29 27.02 19.09
N GLU A 382 -28.82 25.83 18.80
CA GLU A 382 -28.25 24.58 19.28
C GLU A 382 -26.82 24.35 18.80
N ALA A 383 -26.53 24.60 17.51
CA ALA A 383 -25.18 24.54 16.99
C ALA A 383 -24.24 25.51 17.72
N HIS A 384 -24.71 26.75 17.99
CA HIS A 384 -23.92 27.76 18.72
C HIS A 384 -23.71 27.37 20.19
N ARG A 385 -24.72 26.83 20.86
CA ARG A 385 -24.63 26.34 22.24
C ARG A 385 -23.64 25.19 22.40
N LEU A 386 -23.61 24.28 21.41
CA LEU A 386 -22.68 23.15 21.40
C LEU A 386 -21.25 23.55 21.03
N HIS A 387 -21.09 24.69 20.33
CA HIS A 387 -19.78 25.17 19.91
C HIS A 387 -19.06 25.89 21.04
N ASN A 388 -18.21 25.17 21.77
CA ASN A 388 -17.44 25.67 22.92
C ASN A 388 -16.24 26.54 22.48
N ASN A 389 -16.43 27.57 21.67
CA ASN A 389 -15.39 28.54 21.23
C ASN A 389 -14.10 27.93 20.66
N THR A 390 -14.18 26.72 20.10
CA THR A 390 -13.02 26.00 19.54
C THR A 390 -12.52 26.62 18.22
N SER A 391 -13.37 27.39 17.53
CA SER A 391 -13.03 28.04 16.24
C SER A 391 -13.73 29.40 16.12
N LYS A 392 -12.97 30.49 16.22
CA LYS A 392 -13.50 31.87 16.04
C LYS A 392 -14.29 32.05 14.75
N ARG A 393 -13.82 31.46 13.64
CA ARG A 393 -14.48 31.53 12.35
C ARG A 393 -15.88 30.90 12.37
N MET A 394 -15.99 29.70 12.94
CA MET A 394 -17.28 29.00 13.07
C MET A 394 -18.25 29.78 13.96
N GLU A 395 -17.76 30.33 15.06
CA GLU A 395 -18.56 31.18 15.96
C GLU A 395 -19.12 32.40 15.23
N GLU A 396 -18.28 33.14 14.51
CA GLU A 396 -18.71 34.27 13.69
C GLU A 396 -19.77 33.89 12.64
N ASP A 397 -19.59 32.73 11.99
CA ASP A 397 -20.54 32.26 10.97
C ASP A 397 -21.88 31.85 11.60
N LEU A 398 -21.88 31.26 12.78
CA LEU A 398 -23.10 30.95 13.55
C LEU A 398 -23.82 32.22 14.02
N ILE A 399 -23.08 33.19 14.55
CA ILE A 399 -23.66 34.52 14.95
C ILE A 399 -24.28 35.25 13.76
N LYS A 400 -23.57 35.28 12.63
CA LYS A 400 -24.11 35.88 11.37
C LYS A 400 -25.38 35.19 10.91
N ARG A 401 -25.42 33.85 11.03
CA ARG A 401 -26.61 33.03 10.67
C ARG A 401 -27.80 33.38 11.56
N LYS A 402 -27.62 33.39 12.89
CA LYS A 402 -28.67 33.76 13.86
C LYS A 402 -29.25 35.12 13.54
N LYS A 403 -28.42 36.19 13.45
CA LYS A 403 -28.85 37.56 13.14
C LYS A 403 -29.59 37.66 11.81
N ARG A 404 -29.24 36.83 10.81
CA ARG A 404 -29.92 36.80 9.52
C ARG A 404 -31.30 36.17 9.63
N LEU A 405 -31.43 35.09 10.43
CA LEU A 405 -32.69 34.39 10.65
C LEU A 405 -33.67 35.24 11.48
N GLU A 406 -33.20 35.92 12.52
CA GLU A 406 -33.98 36.86 13.33
C GLU A 406 -34.58 37.95 12.45
N ARG A 407 -33.76 38.61 11.57
CA ARG A 407 -34.25 39.59 10.61
C ARG A 407 -35.31 39.02 9.66
N LYS A 408 -35.23 37.74 9.26
CA LYS A 408 -36.24 37.12 8.39
C LYS A 408 -37.54 36.81 9.12
N MET A 409 -37.52 36.74 10.43
CA MET A 409 -38.68 36.54 11.30
C MET A 409 -39.35 37.87 11.68
N GLY A 410 -38.69 39.01 11.44
CA GLY A 410 -39.18 40.33 11.85
C GLY A 410 -38.90 40.63 13.33
N VAL A 411 -37.94 39.96 13.92
CA VAL A 411 -37.46 40.16 15.31
C VAL A 411 -36.10 40.83 15.28
#